data_7fb33e2f74d635d142264ca29dfdd53d
#
_entry.id   7fb33e2f74d635d142264ca29dfdd53d
#
_cell.length_a   1.000
_cell.length_b   1.000
_cell.length_c   1.000
_cell.angle_alpha   90.00
_cell.angle_beta   90.00
_cell.angle_gamma   90.00
#
_symmetry.space_group_name_H-M   'P 1'
#
loop_
_entity.id
_entity.type
_entity.pdbx_description
1 polymer ?
#
loop_
_entity_poly.entity_id
_entity_poly.type
_entity_poly.pdbx_seq_one_letter_code
_entity_poly.pdbx_strand_id
1 'polypeptide(L)'
;INEPELEHRLSLIFEATSYPQLRLALADLPAPTPVQVPSAFRTATPTAARSSFDMASLVHFSGLVSGPIGPGVAWLATKGNPSLNRETAKALNFQLLAMAGFIASGVLGLIGLRFLIPLWLITWASLTIISTVKASRGEDWQNPLTQITGFRPVGDSKA
;
A
#
# COMPACT_ATOMS: atom_id res chain seq x y z
N ILE A 1 27.39 -17.01 26.13
CA ILE A 1 28.34 -16.93 25.03
C ILE A 1 29.32 -15.82 25.40
N ASN A 2 30.61 -16.14 25.42
CA ASN A 2 31.67 -15.15 25.62
C ASN A 2 32.05 -14.49 24.28
N GLU A 3 32.76 -13.36 24.33
CA GLU A 3 33.10 -12.57 23.13
C GLU A 3 33.91 -13.35 22.08
N PRO A 4 34.95 -14.14 22.42
CA PRO A 4 35.68 -14.94 21.42
C PRO A 4 34.84 -16.02 20.75
N GLU A 5 33.88 -16.60 21.46
CA GLU A 5 32.97 -17.60 20.91
C GLU A 5 31.95 -16.97 19.95
N LEU A 6 31.50 -15.76 20.28
CA LEU A 6 30.58 -15.00 19.38
C LEU A 6 31.30 -14.64 18.09
N GLU A 7 32.53 -14.16 18.13
CA GLU A 7 33.31 -13.85 16.94
C GLU A 7 33.57 -15.08 16.06
N HIS A 8 33.92 -16.21 16.68
CA HIS A 8 34.12 -17.47 15.96
C HIS A 8 32.83 -17.92 15.26
N ARG A 9 31.68 -17.82 15.94
CA ARG A 9 30.38 -18.20 15.33
C ARG A 9 29.97 -17.26 14.21
N LEU A 10 30.20 -15.96 14.37
CA LEU A 10 29.94 -14.99 13.33
C LEU A 10 30.78 -15.27 12.08
N SER A 11 32.08 -15.64 12.24
CA SER A 11 32.91 -16.03 11.09
C SER A 11 32.37 -17.25 10.37
N LEU A 12 31.93 -18.28 11.10
CA LEU A 12 31.32 -19.49 10.52
C LEU A 12 30.01 -19.18 9.76
N ILE A 13 29.21 -18.25 10.27
CA ILE A 13 27.96 -17.83 9.62
C ILE A 13 28.25 -17.05 8.33
N PHE A 14 29.25 -16.15 8.35
CA PHE A 14 29.64 -15.38 7.16
C PHE A 14 30.34 -16.23 6.09
N GLU A 15 31.04 -17.29 6.48
CA GLU A 15 31.67 -18.24 5.56
C GLU A 15 30.71 -19.30 5.02
N ALA A 16 29.52 -19.46 5.64
CA ALA A 16 28.54 -20.44 5.22
C ALA A 16 27.97 -20.11 3.83
N THR A 17 28.27 -20.93 2.85
CA THR A 17 27.77 -20.83 1.47
C THR A 17 26.55 -21.72 1.20
N SER A 18 26.13 -22.51 2.20
CA SER A 18 25.00 -23.43 2.08
C SER A 18 24.17 -23.50 3.38
N TYR A 19 22.89 -23.79 3.23
CA TYR A 19 21.96 -23.94 4.35
C TYR A 19 22.39 -25.02 5.39
N PRO A 20 22.93 -26.19 5.00
CA PRO A 20 23.47 -27.15 5.98
C PRO A 20 24.60 -26.62 6.82
N GLN A 21 25.55 -25.83 6.25
CA GLN A 21 26.63 -25.23 6.99
C GLN A 21 26.13 -24.19 8.00
N LEU A 22 25.15 -23.39 7.62
CA LEU A 22 24.50 -22.43 8.53
C LEU A 22 23.80 -23.16 9.71
N ARG A 23 23.13 -24.29 9.43
CA ARG A 23 22.50 -25.12 10.46
C ARG A 23 23.50 -25.69 11.45
N LEU A 24 24.68 -26.10 11.01
CA LEU A 24 25.73 -26.60 11.89
C LEU A 24 26.27 -25.50 12.81
N ALA A 25 26.48 -24.30 12.30
CA ALA A 25 26.93 -23.15 13.11
C ALA A 25 25.92 -22.73 14.21
N LEU A 26 24.67 -23.13 14.07
CA LEU A 26 23.57 -22.79 14.99
C LEU A 26 23.04 -23.99 15.79
N ALA A 27 23.60 -25.21 15.59
CA ALA A 27 23.01 -26.47 16.06
C ALA A 27 22.94 -26.63 17.58
N ASP A 28 23.84 -25.97 18.31
CA ASP A 28 23.94 -26.02 19.77
C ASP A 28 23.30 -24.82 20.47
N LEU A 29 22.72 -23.88 19.71
CA LEU A 29 21.93 -22.82 20.30
C LEU A 29 20.60 -23.40 20.80
N PRO A 30 20.17 -23.05 22.03
CA PRO A 30 18.83 -23.42 22.48
C PRO A 30 17.82 -22.90 21.47
N ALA A 31 16.90 -23.77 21.04
CA ALA A 31 15.83 -23.38 20.15
C ALA A 31 15.19 -22.07 20.69
N PRO A 32 15.02 -21.05 19.88
CA PRO A 32 14.41 -19.83 20.35
C PRO A 32 13.06 -20.18 20.97
N THR A 33 12.91 -19.93 22.26
CA THR A 33 11.61 -20.03 22.91
C THR A 33 10.65 -19.23 22.05
N PRO A 34 9.52 -19.82 21.62
CA PRO A 34 8.58 -19.06 20.81
C PRO A 34 8.16 -17.85 21.63
N VAL A 35 8.76 -16.71 21.29
CA VAL A 35 8.32 -15.43 21.81
C VAL A 35 6.87 -15.33 21.37
N GLN A 36 5.93 -15.41 22.31
CA GLN A 36 4.53 -15.12 22.03
C GLN A 36 4.46 -13.64 21.64
N VAL A 37 4.73 -13.37 20.39
CA VAL A 37 4.53 -12.04 19.82
C VAL A 37 3.04 -11.77 19.94
N PRO A 38 2.62 -10.72 20.68
CA PRO A 38 1.21 -10.34 20.74
C PRO A 38 0.65 -10.31 19.32
N SER A 39 -0.58 -10.79 19.14
CA SER A 39 -1.21 -10.91 17.82
C SER A 39 -1.20 -9.60 17.00
N ALA A 40 -1.07 -8.45 17.69
CA ALA A 40 -0.84 -7.14 17.09
C ALA A 40 0.47 -7.01 16.29
N PHE A 41 1.48 -7.88 16.54
CA PHE A 41 2.77 -7.90 15.85
C PHE A 41 2.97 -9.14 14.97
N ARG A 42 1.92 -9.96 14.74
CA ARG A 42 1.96 -10.96 13.67
C ARG A 42 1.94 -10.24 12.33
N THR A 43 3.11 -9.75 11.95
CA THR A 43 3.33 -9.30 10.58
C THR A 43 3.07 -10.47 9.65
N ALA A 44 2.13 -10.31 8.72
CA ALA A 44 1.99 -11.17 7.57
C ALA A 44 3.39 -11.45 7.00
N THR A 45 3.62 -12.65 6.53
CA THR A 45 4.92 -13.07 5.95
C THR A 45 5.46 -11.92 5.10
N PRO A 46 6.67 -11.43 5.29
CA PRO A 46 7.17 -10.20 4.65
C PRO A 46 6.96 -10.15 3.13
N THR A 47 6.96 -11.31 2.47
CA THR A 47 6.75 -11.44 1.04
C THR A 47 5.29 -11.18 0.63
N ALA A 48 4.31 -11.68 1.40
CA ALA A 48 2.91 -11.48 1.08
C ALA A 48 2.44 -10.04 1.39
N ALA A 49 2.96 -9.44 2.46
CA ALA A 49 2.71 -8.05 2.79
C ALA A 49 3.29 -7.11 1.72
N ARG A 50 4.52 -7.38 1.26
CA ARG A 50 5.18 -6.56 0.23
C ARG A 50 4.43 -6.61 -1.10
N SER A 51 4.00 -7.79 -1.54
CA SER A 51 3.22 -7.93 -2.77
C SER A 51 1.85 -7.21 -2.71
N SER A 52 1.19 -7.20 -1.54
CA SER A 52 -0.08 -6.48 -1.38
C SER A 52 0.09 -4.95 -1.42
N PHE A 53 1.18 -4.42 -0.87
CA PHE A 53 1.50 -2.99 -0.94
C PHE A 53 1.89 -2.55 -2.36
N ASP A 54 2.64 -3.38 -3.07
CA ASP A 54 2.96 -3.13 -4.48
C ASP A 54 1.69 -3.12 -5.34
N MET A 55 0.75 -4.06 -5.11
CA MET A 55 -0.55 -4.07 -5.80
C MET A 55 -1.41 -2.86 -5.44
N ALA A 56 -1.46 -2.45 -4.17
CA ALA A 56 -2.20 -1.26 -3.77
C ALA A 56 -1.65 0.01 -4.43
N SER A 57 -0.31 0.16 -4.49
CA SER A 57 0.32 1.30 -5.15
C SER A 57 0.05 1.32 -6.66
N LEU A 58 0.09 0.16 -7.33
CA LEU A 58 -0.24 0.02 -8.74
C LEU A 58 -1.69 0.43 -9.02
N VAL A 59 -2.62 0.08 -8.14
CA VAL A 59 -4.04 0.47 -8.28
C VAL A 59 -4.19 2.00 -8.18
N HIS A 60 -3.55 2.65 -7.21
CA HIS A 60 -3.57 4.10 -7.13
C HIS A 60 -2.93 4.76 -8.36
N PHE A 61 -1.77 4.24 -8.80
CA PHE A 61 -1.08 4.74 -9.99
C PHE A 61 -1.90 4.56 -11.27
N SER A 62 -2.62 3.44 -11.42
CA SER A 62 -3.47 3.20 -12.58
C SER A 62 -4.53 4.30 -12.77
N GLY A 63 -4.93 4.95 -11.68
CA GLY A 63 -5.83 6.10 -11.71
C GLY A 63 -5.32 7.29 -12.53
N LEU A 64 -4.00 7.48 -12.65
CA LEU A 64 -3.41 8.53 -13.50
C LEU A 64 -3.60 8.26 -14.99
N VAL A 65 -3.62 6.99 -15.39
CA VAL A 65 -3.66 6.58 -16.80
C VAL A 65 -5.10 6.29 -17.24
N SER A 66 -5.86 5.59 -16.41
CA SER A 66 -7.19 5.07 -16.73
C SER A 66 -8.34 5.76 -15.97
N GLY A 67 -8.03 6.76 -15.13
CA GLY A 67 -9.04 7.38 -14.27
C GLY A 67 -9.67 6.35 -13.32
N PRO A 68 -11.01 6.32 -13.21
CA PRO A 68 -11.70 5.38 -12.33
C PRO A 68 -11.73 3.93 -12.83
N ILE A 69 -11.40 3.67 -14.12
CA ILE A 69 -11.53 2.33 -14.73
C ILE A 69 -10.57 1.34 -14.07
N GLY A 70 -9.28 1.67 -13.96
CA GLY A 70 -8.28 0.79 -13.35
C GLY A 70 -8.60 0.44 -11.90
N PRO A 71 -8.77 1.42 -11.01
CA PRO A 71 -9.22 1.17 -9.65
C PRO A 71 -10.56 0.45 -9.55
N GLY A 72 -11.49 0.68 -10.48
CA GLY A 72 -12.79 0.01 -10.53
C GLY A 72 -12.67 -1.49 -10.81
N VAL A 73 -11.89 -1.85 -11.84
CA VAL A 73 -11.60 -3.26 -12.17
C VAL A 73 -10.86 -3.94 -10.99
N ALA A 74 -9.87 -3.26 -10.41
CA ALA A 74 -9.14 -3.77 -9.25
C ALA A 74 -10.05 -4.01 -8.05
N TRP A 75 -10.97 -3.09 -7.74
CA TRP A 75 -11.94 -3.24 -6.66
C TRP A 75 -12.85 -4.45 -6.85
N LEU A 76 -13.33 -4.68 -8.09
CA LEU A 76 -14.13 -5.87 -8.41
C LEU A 76 -13.34 -7.17 -8.27
N ALA A 77 -12.08 -7.17 -8.72
CA ALA A 77 -11.21 -8.34 -8.68
C ALA A 77 -10.73 -8.70 -7.26
N THR A 78 -10.72 -7.75 -6.33
CA THR A 78 -10.17 -7.93 -4.99
C THR A 78 -11.19 -8.23 -3.90
N LYS A 79 -12.45 -8.47 -4.25
CA LYS A 79 -13.54 -8.76 -3.28
C LYS A 79 -13.23 -9.92 -2.32
N GLY A 80 -12.40 -10.89 -2.74
CA GLY A 80 -11.95 -12.01 -1.90
C GLY A 80 -10.79 -11.69 -0.96
N ASN A 81 -10.22 -10.47 -1.01
CA ASN A 81 -9.11 -10.04 -0.16
C ASN A 81 -9.49 -8.72 0.54
N PRO A 82 -9.94 -8.75 1.81
CA PRO A 82 -10.49 -7.57 2.48
C PRO A 82 -9.50 -6.39 2.58
N SER A 83 -8.21 -6.66 2.84
CA SER A 83 -7.20 -5.62 2.96
C SER A 83 -6.95 -4.89 1.64
N LEU A 84 -6.78 -5.64 0.55
CA LEU A 84 -6.55 -5.07 -0.78
C LEU A 84 -7.84 -4.43 -1.32
N ASN A 85 -9.01 -5.02 -1.06
CA ASN A 85 -10.30 -4.44 -1.45
C ASN A 85 -10.54 -3.07 -0.80
N ARG A 86 -10.13 -2.89 0.46
CA ARG A 86 -10.19 -1.60 1.14
C ARG A 86 -9.32 -0.54 0.45
N GLU A 87 -8.10 -0.89 0.05
CA GLU A 87 -7.21 0.03 -0.65
C GLU A 87 -7.71 0.37 -2.06
N THR A 88 -8.25 -0.62 -2.78
CA THR A 88 -8.84 -0.40 -4.11
C THR A 88 -10.11 0.45 -4.03
N ALA A 89 -10.93 0.28 -2.99
CA ALA A 89 -12.10 1.14 -2.73
C ALA A 89 -11.69 2.60 -2.47
N LYS A 90 -10.63 2.84 -1.70
CA LYS A 90 -10.08 4.20 -1.47
C LYS A 90 -9.65 4.84 -2.79
N ALA A 91 -8.91 4.10 -3.62
CA ALA A 91 -8.46 4.58 -4.93
C ALA A 91 -9.64 4.92 -5.84
N LEU A 92 -10.62 4.03 -5.92
CA LEU A 92 -11.81 4.23 -6.76
C LEU A 92 -12.65 5.43 -6.30
N ASN A 93 -12.91 5.55 -5.00
CA ASN A 93 -13.66 6.68 -4.44
C ASN A 93 -13.00 8.02 -4.76
N PHE A 94 -11.67 8.08 -4.65
CA PHE A 94 -10.93 9.29 -5.00
C PHE A 94 -11.02 9.59 -6.51
N GLN A 95 -10.90 8.60 -7.38
CA GLN A 95 -11.00 8.82 -8.84
C GLN A 95 -12.42 9.25 -9.27
N LEU A 96 -13.46 8.71 -8.63
CA LEU A 96 -14.84 9.16 -8.86
C LEU A 96 -15.04 10.61 -8.42
N LEU A 97 -14.52 10.98 -7.25
CA LEU A 97 -14.55 12.37 -6.78
C LEU A 97 -13.76 13.30 -7.71
N ALA A 98 -12.59 12.84 -8.18
CA ALA A 98 -11.77 13.60 -9.12
C ALA A 98 -12.51 13.85 -10.44
N MET A 99 -13.20 12.84 -10.95
CA MET A 99 -14.01 12.98 -12.17
C MET A 99 -15.15 14.00 -11.99
N ALA A 100 -15.85 13.96 -10.84
CA ALA A 100 -16.86 14.96 -10.50
C ALA A 100 -16.25 16.39 -10.45
N GLY A 101 -15.08 16.53 -9.89
CA GLY A 101 -14.35 17.79 -9.84
C GLY A 101 -13.93 18.31 -11.22
N PHE A 102 -13.52 17.42 -12.14
CA PHE A 102 -13.24 17.80 -13.54
C PHE A 102 -14.49 18.28 -14.25
N ILE A 103 -15.63 17.60 -14.07
CA ILE A 103 -16.92 18.02 -14.63
C ILE A 103 -17.31 19.39 -14.08
N ALA A 104 -17.25 19.58 -12.78
CA ALA A 104 -17.56 20.84 -12.12
C ALA A 104 -16.63 21.97 -12.62
N SER A 105 -15.34 21.73 -12.68
CA SER A 105 -14.37 22.71 -13.20
C SER A 105 -14.61 23.07 -14.66
N GLY A 106 -15.03 22.10 -15.48
CA GLY A 106 -15.42 22.31 -16.88
C GLY A 106 -16.67 23.20 -17.00
N VAL A 107 -17.71 22.92 -16.23
CA VAL A 107 -18.93 23.72 -16.19
C VAL A 107 -18.65 25.15 -15.72
N LEU A 108 -17.88 25.31 -14.64
CA LEU A 108 -17.47 26.63 -14.15
C LEU A 108 -16.57 27.37 -15.15
N GLY A 109 -15.81 26.64 -15.96
CA GLY A 109 -15.02 27.18 -17.04
C GLY A 109 -15.88 27.88 -18.14
N LEU A 110 -17.12 27.44 -18.34
CA LEU A 110 -18.05 28.06 -19.31
C LEU A 110 -18.46 29.48 -18.87
N ILE A 111 -18.48 29.74 -17.58
CA ILE A 111 -18.81 31.05 -16.99
C ILE A 111 -17.56 31.90 -16.66
N GLY A 112 -16.41 31.55 -17.25
CA GLY A 112 -15.19 32.35 -17.16
C GLY A 112 -14.15 31.86 -16.16
N LEU A 113 -14.44 30.83 -15.34
CA LEU A 113 -13.53 30.31 -14.31
C LEU A 113 -12.59 29.20 -14.86
N ARG A 114 -12.04 29.39 -16.07
CA ARG A 114 -11.20 28.41 -16.77
C ARG A 114 -9.94 28.02 -16.03
N PHE A 115 -9.42 28.85 -15.12
CA PHE A 115 -8.24 28.59 -14.31
C PHE A 115 -8.46 27.40 -13.34
N LEU A 116 -9.71 27.04 -13.04
CA LEU A 116 -10.02 25.92 -12.16
C LEU A 116 -9.62 24.57 -12.80
N ILE A 117 -9.62 24.46 -14.13
CA ILE A 117 -9.26 23.22 -14.81
C ILE A 117 -7.80 22.82 -14.54
N PRO A 118 -6.79 23.68 -14.84
CA PRO A 118 -5.40 23.34 -14.54
C PRO A 118 -5.14 23.22 -13.04
N LEU A 119 -5.79 24.04 -12.20
CA LEU A 119 -5.67 23.93 -10.75
C LEU A 119 -6.16 22.55 -10.26
N TRP A 120 -7.32 22.10 -10.74
CA TRP A 120 -7.87 20.80 -10.39
C TRP A 120 -6.99 19.65 -10.91
N LEU A 121 -6.45 19.79 -12.13
CA LEU A 121 -5.54 18.80 -12.71
C LEU A 121 -4.29 18.60 -11.84
N ILE A 122 -3.66 19.70 -11.41
CA ILE A 122 -2.48 19.66 -10.53
C ILE A 122 -2.84 19.02 -9.19
N THR A 123 -3.95 19.42 -8.59
CA THR A 123 -4.43 18.87 -7.31
C THR A 123 -4.68 17.37 -7.42
N TRP A 124 -5.39 16.93 -8.44
CA TRP A 124 -5.69 15.53 -8.70
C TRP A 124 -4.41 14.70 -8.91
N ALA A 125 -3.50 15.17 -9.78
CA ALA A 125 -2.26 14.45 -10.06
C ALA A 125 -1.39 14.34 -8.81
N SER A 126 -1.22 15.43 -8.08
CA SER A 126 -0.45 15.45 -6.82
C SER A 126 -1.01 14.49 -5.79
N LEU A 127 -2.31 14.51 -5.55
CA LEU A 127 -2.94 13.62 -4.59
C LEU A 127 -2.92 12.15 -5.03
N THR A 128 -3.00 11.86 -6.33
CA THR A 128 -2.85 10.49 -6.85
C THR A 128 -1.43 9.99 -6.60
N ILE A 129 -0.40 10.79 -6.87
CA ILE A 129 1.00 10.44 -6.63
C ILE A 129 1.24 10.21 -5.14
N ILE A 130 0.76 11.12 -4.28
CA ILE A 130 0.90 10.97 -2.82
C ILE A 130 0.22 9.68 -2.34
N SER A 131 -0.99 9.39 -2.81
CA SER A 131 -1.72 8.15 -2.47
C SER A 131 -0.93 6.91 -2.91
N THR A 132 -0.33 6.94 -4.11
CA THR A 132 0.51 5.86 -4.63
C THR A 132 1.73 5.61 -3.73
N VAL A 133 2.46 6.68 -3.35
CA VAL A 133 3.64 6.59 -2.48
C VAL A 133 3.27 6.11 -1.08
N LYS A 134 2.17 6.60 -0.52
CA LYS A 134 1.69 6.16 0.79
C LYS A 134 1.27 4.69 0.78
N ALA A 135 0.55 4.26 -0.25
CA ALA A 135 0.17 2.86 -0.44
C ALA A 135 1.40 1.94 -0.58
N SER A 136 2.43 2.35 -1.31
CA SER A 136 3.67 1.55 -1.46
C SER A 136 4.44 1.38 -0.15
N ARG A 137 4.27 2.32 0.79
CA ARG A 137 4.85 2.23 2.14
C ARG A 137 3.98 1.47 3.13
N GLY A 138 2.81 1.00 2.72
CA GLY A 138 1.85 0.32 3.59
C GLY A 138 1.20 1.24 4.62
N GLU A 139 1.22 2.55 4.40
CA GLU A 139 0.60 3.51 5.29
C GLU A 139 -0.93 3.51 5.10
N ASP A 140 -1.69 3.43 6.19
CA ASP A 140 -3.15 3.56 6.15
C ASP A 140 -3.53 5.03 5.94
N TRP A 141 -3.31 5.49 4.71
CA TRP A 141 -3.55 6.87 4.33
C TRP A 141 -4.92 7.05 3.70
N GLN A 142 -5.58 8.12 4.04
CA GLN A 142 -6.84 8.52 3.41
C GLN A 142 -6.65 9.86 2.70
N ASN A 143 -7.14 9.93 1.48
CA ASN A 143 -7.05 11.15 0.69
C ASN A 143 -7.84 12.29 1.36
N PRO A 144 -7.23 13.48 1.57
CA PRO A 144 -7.88 14.59 2.27
C PRO A 144 -9.17 15.05 1.60
N LEU A 145 -9.27 15.01 0.28
CA LEU A 145 -10.51 15.38 -0.41
C LEU A 145 -11.68 14.42 -0.09
N THR A 146 -11.41 13.12 -0.05
CA THR A 146 -12.45 12.15 0.34
C THR A 146 -12.79 12.23 1.82
N GLN A 147 -11.85 12.66 2.67
CA GLN A 147 -12.13 12.92 4.09
C GLN A 147 -13.00 14.14 4.29
N ILE A 148 -12.67 15.26 3.66
CA ILE A 148 -13.41 16.54 3.80
C ILE A 148 -14.81 16.43 3.21
N THR A 149 -14.93 15.80 2.03
CA THR A 149 -16.22 15.69 1.34
C THR A 149 -17.11 14.57 1.88
N GLY A 150 -16.53 13.57 2.59
CA GLY A 150 -17.22 12.35 2.98
C GLY A 150 -17.64 11.46 1.80
N PHE A 151 -17.19 11.76 0.57
CA PHE A 151 -17.59 11.06 -0.65
C PHE A 151 -17.00 9.66 -0.70
N ARG A 152 -17.80 8.65 -0.44
CA ARG A 152 -17.43 7.23 -0.43
C ARG A 152 -18.56 6.36 -0.99
N PRO A 153 -18.86 6.48 -2.30
CA PRO A 153 -19.93 5.71 -2.93
C PRO A 153 -19.65 4.21 -2.97
N VAL A 154 -18.38 3.83 -2.87
CA VAL A 154 -17.95 2.43 -2.91
C VAL A 154 -17.44 2.03 -1.54
N GLY A 155 -18.08 1.02 -0.93
CA GLY A 155 -17.63 0.41 0.32
C GLY A 155 -16.61 -0.70 0.08
N ASP A 156 -15.82 -0.99 1.10
CA ASP A 156 -15.05 -2.22 1.19
C ASP A 156 -15.98 -3.42 1.44
N SER A 157 -15.59 -4.58 0.99
CA SER A 157 -16.28 -5.83 1.34
C SER A 157 -16.16 -6.00 2.86
N LYS A 158 -17.30 -5.99 3.54
CA LYS A 158 -17.35 -6.34 4.97
C LYS A 158 -16.83 -7.77 5.11
N ALA A 159 -15.84 -7.94 5.99
CA ALA A 159 -15.37 -9.25 6.41
C ALA A 159 -16.45 -10.01 7.13
#